data_f01f22541f73a332a5d9c1494f14a56f
#
_entry.id   f01f22541f73a332a5d9c1494f14a56f
#
_cell.length_a   1.000
_cell.length_b   1.000
_cell.length_c   1.000
_cell.angle_alpha   90.00
_cell.angle_beta   90.00
_cell.angle_gamma   90.00
#
_symmetry.space_group_name_H-M   'P 1'
#
loop_
_entity.id
_entity.type
_entity.pdbx_description
1 polymer ?
#
loop_
_entity_poly.entity_id
_entity_poly.type
_entity_poly.pdbx_seq_one_letter_code
_entity_poly.pdbx_strand_id
1 'polypeptide(L)'
;VKNSVPQFYAEINQRTDIVHKDFELVRLETDDTKHTFIAIGDPQLYRDFELSYLKEAVNDLDSWVAQSRKGECVHYIVLGDLVFDKPEYHESSKEIFSMLNAPVYNVIGNHDHVFDKSEPAMKSNDLKADTVYKRHYGPTYYSYNRGKVHYVVLDDVEYWGGSGPKYVDAVSDEQIAW
;
A
#
# COMPACT_ATOMS: atom_id res chain seq x y z
N VAL A 1 6.51 10.79 12.48
CA VAL A 1 6.87 9.37 12.51
C VAL A 1 8.05 9.17 11.60
N LYS A 2 9.17 8.65 12.13
CA LYS A 2 10.35 8.33 11.31
C LYS A 2 10.20 7.04 10.50
N ASN A 3 9.06 6.37 10.55
CA ASN A 3 8.77 5.21 9.71
C ASN A 3 7.84 5.66 8.60
N SER A 4 8.37 5.66 7.41
CA SER A 4 7.70 6.08 6.20
C SER A 4 6.52 5.18 5.82
N VAL A 5 6.51 3.90 6.22
CA VAL A 5 5.35 3.01 6.05
C VAL A 5 4.61 2.91 7.39
N PRO A 6 3.48 3.63 7.56
CA PRO A 6 2.76 3.66 8.82
C PRO A 6 2.10 2.31 9.10
N GLN A 7 2.28 1.81 10.32
CA GLN A 7 1.53 0.67 10.81
C GLN A 7 0.28 1.20 11.53
N PHE A 8 -0.82 1.32 10.79
CA PHE A 8 -2.07 1.94 11.25
C PHE A 8 -3.19 0.94 11.50
N TYR A 9 -2.89 -0.36 11.45
CA TYR A 9 -3.86 -1.44 11.59
C TYR A 9 -3.42 -2.47 12.61
N ALA A 10 -4.39 -3.26 13.08
CA ALA A 10 -4.15 -4.48 13.85
C ALA A 10 -5.08 -5.57 13.32
N GLU A 11 -4.53 -6.73 13.03
CA GLU A 11 -5.33 -7.90 12.70
C GLU A 11 -6.03 -8.42 13.96
N ILE A 12 -7.34 -8.62 13.86
CA ILE A 12 -8.16 -9.15 14.95
C ILE A 12 -8.46 -10.62 14.66
N ASN A 13 -7.93 -11.50 15.47
CA ASN A 13 -8.26 -12.92 15.40
C ASN A 13 -9.67 -13.14 16.00
N GLN A 14 -10.59 -13.72 15.21
CA GLN A 14 -11.98 -13.99 15.62
C GLN A 14 -12.13 -14.87 16.88
N ARG A 15 -11.06 -15.49 17.35
CA ARG A 15 -11.06 -16.34 18.54
C ARG A 15 -10.82 -15.60 19.86
N THR A 16 -10.59 -14.30 19.81
CA THR A 16 -10.32 -13.46 21.00
C THR A 16 -11.53 -12.58 21.30
N ASP A 17 -12.05 -12.65 22.52
CA ASP A 17 -13.18 -11.82 22.96
C ASP A 17 -12.79 -10.35 23.19
N ILE A 18 -11.51 -10.09 23.52
CA ILE A 18 -10.99 -8.75 23.79
C ILE A 18 -9.61 -8.61 23.14
N VAL A 19 -9.45 -7.57 22.33
CA VAL A 19 -8.17 -7.18 21.75
C VAL A 19 -7.79 -5.80 22.27
N HIS A 20 -6.61 -5.73 22.90
CA HIS A 20 -5.99 -4.46 23.27
C HIS A 20 -4.84 -4.19 22.30
N LYS A 21 -4.88 -3.05 21.62
CA LYS A 21 -3.82 -2.61 20.72
C LYS A 21 -3.56 -1.12 20.92
N ASP A 22 -2.37 -0.79 21.35
CA ASP A 22 -1.90 0.58 21.48
C ASP A 22 -1.16 0.98 20.20
N PHE A 23 -1.46 2.18 19.71
CA PHE A 23 -0.75 2.80 18.61
C PHE A 23 0.05 3.98 19.13
N GLU A 24 1.35 3.96 18.92
CA GLU A 24 2.20 5.08 19.26
C GLU A 24 2.03 6.20 18.24
N LEU A 25 1.53 7.34 18.71
CA LEU A 25 1.31 8.51 17.86
C LEU A 25 2.38 9.57 18.13
N VAL A 26 2.93 10.12 17.08
CA VAL A 26 3.84 11.25 17.13
C VAL A 26 3.10 12.51 16.69
N ARG A 27 3.17 13.55 17.53
CA ARG A 27 2.57 14.83 17.20
C ARG A 27 3.25 15.44 15.98
N LEU A 28 2.45 15.93 15.04
CA LEU A 28 2.97 16.71 13.92
C LEU A 28 3.55 18.04 14.42
N GLU A 29 4.70 18.43 13.90
CA GLU A 29 5.36 19.69 14.21
C GLU A 29 4.72 20.87 13.45
N THR A 30 4.14 20.56 12.29
CA THR A 30 3.50 21.54 11.39
C THR A 30 2.01 21.25 11.23
N ASP A 31 1.21 22.32 11.00
CA ASP A 31 -0.19 22.21 10.65
C ASP A 31 -0.33 21.53 9.28
N ASP A 32 -1.10 20.44 9.21
CA ASP A 32 -1.34 19.67 8.00
C ASP A 32 -2.60 20.07 7.22
N THR A 33 -3.27 21.18 7.60
CA THR A 33 -4.42 21.71 6.84
C THR A 33 -4.04 22.08 5.41
N LYS A 34 -2.77 22.41 5.20
CA LYS A 34 -2.15 22.51 3.88
C LYS A 34 -1.06 21.44 3.81
N HIS A 35 -1.19 20.53 2.88
CA HIS A 35 -0.23 19.45 2.68
C HIS A 35 -0.07 19.13 1.20
N THR A 36 1.04 18.49 0.88
CA THR A 36 1.33 17.98 -0.45
C THR A 36 1.26 16.47 -0.40
N PHE A 37 0.51 15.84 -1.30
CA PHE A 37 0.66 14.42 -1.56
C PHE A 37 1.37 14.19 -2.88
N ILE A 38 2.16 13.13 -2.95
CA ILE A 38 2.91 12.73 -4.13
C ILE A 38 2.46 11.33 -4.50
N ALA A 39 1.87 11.22 -5.69
CA ALA A 39 1.43 9.96 -6.25
C ALA A 39 2.58 9.30 -7.01
N ILE A 40 2.84 8.04 -6.73
CA ILE A 40 3.84 7.20 -7.42
C ILE A 40 3.08 6.06 -8.07
N GLY A 41 3.11 6.00 -9.41
CA GLY A 41 2.44 4.96 -10.17
C GLY A 41 3.38 3.79 -10.45
N ASP A 42 2.88 2.59 -10.37
CA ASP A 42 3.35 1.35 -10.97
C ASP A 42 4.87 1.12 -10.92
N PRO A 43 5.49 0.93 -9.75
CA PRO A 43 6.91 0.58 -9.66
C PRO A 43 7.26 -0.73 -10.35
N GLN A 44 6.33 -1.69 -10.36
CA GLN A 44 6.34 -2.95 -11.11
C GLN A 44 7.67 -3.72 -11.05
N LEU A 45 8.19 -3.95 -9.85
CA LEU A 45 9.44 -4.68 -9.64
C LEU A 45 9.32 -6.13 -10.14
N TYR A 46 10.20 -6.50 -11.06
CA TYR A 46 10.23 -7.81 -11.70
C TYR A 46 11.61 -8.49 -11.66
N ARG A 47 12.71 -7.69 -11.54
CA ARG A 47 14.09 -8.17 -11.60
C ARG A 47 14.96 -7.48 -10.56
N ASP A 48 15.97 -8.17 -10.08
CA ASP A 48 16.87 -7.67 -9.03
C ASP A 48 17.52 -6.31 -9.34
N PHE A 49 17.89 -6.06 -10.59
CA PHE A 49 18.53 -4.80 -10.95
C PHE A 49 17.58 -3.59 -10.86
N GLU A 50 16.27 -3.80 -10.95
CA GLU A 50 15.25 -2.74 -10.85
C GLU A 50 15.16 -2.18 -9.43
N LEU A 51 15.54 -2.97 -8.42
CA LEU A 51 15.65 -2.51 -7.04
C LEU A 51 16.62 -1.31 -6.92
N SER A 52 17.72 -1.33 -7.68
CA SER A 52 18.67 -0.22 -7.69
C SER A 52 18.08 1.03 -8.32
N TYR A 53 17.29 0.89 -9.38
CA TYR A 53 16.62 2.01 -10.05
C TYR A 53 15.53 2.61 -9.16
N LEU A 54 14.72 1.77 -8.51
CA LEU A 54 13.73 2.25 -7.56
C LEU A 54 14.39 3.00 -6.40
N LYS A 55 15.50 2.45 -5.86
CA LYS A 55 16.25 3.09 -4.79
C LYS A 55 16.82 4.45 -5.19
N GLU A 56 17.35 4.56 -6.40
CA GLU A 56 17.84 5.83 -6.95
C GLU A 56 16.70 6.84 -7.09
N ALA A 57 15.57 6.44 -7.69
CA ALA A 57 14.39 7.28 -7.85
C ALA A 57 13.81 7.76 -6.50
N VAL A 58 13.77 6.90 -5.49
CA VAL A 58 13.31 7.25 -4.13
C VAL A 58 14.26 8.26 -3.48
N ASN A 59 15.58 8.10 -3.62
CA ASN A 59 16.55 9.05 -3.08
C ASN A 59 16.45 10.42 -3.77
N ASP A 60 16.28 10.43 -5.08
CA ASP A 60 16.10 11.68 -5.86
C ASP A 60 14.81 12.40 -5.45
N LEU A 61 13.73 11.63 -5.29
CA LEU A 61 12.44 12.14 -4.85
C LEU A 61 12.52 12.75 -3.44
N ASP A 62 13.14 12.04 -2.48
CA ASP A 62 13.33 12.53 -1.11
C ASP A 62 14.16 13.82 -1.09
N SER A 63 15.24 13.87 -1.89
CA SER A 63 16.08 15.04 -2.05
C SER A 63 15.33 16.24 -2.65
N TRP A 64 14.49 15.99 -3.65
CA TRP A 64 13.65 17.02 -4.26
C TRP A 64 12.63 17.58 -3.27
N VAL A 65 11.97 16.70 -2.48
CA VAL A 65 11.01 17.11 -1.46
C VAL A 65 11.69 17.94 -0.39
N ALA A 66 12.86 17.52 0.11
CA ALA A 66 13.62 18.24 1.11
C ALA A 66 13.99 19.67 0.68
N GLN A 67 14.23 19.88 -0.61
CA GLN A 67 14.58 21.18 -1.18
C GLN A 67 13.35 22.02 -1.54
N SER A 68 12.36 21.41 -2.21
CA SER A 68 11.24 22.12 -2.84
C SER A 68 10.01 22.26 -1.95
N ARG A 69 9.90 21.43 -0.89
CA ARG A 69 8.75 21.36 0.03
C ARG A 69 9.16 21.54 1.49
N LYS A 70 10.24 22.25 1.74
CA LYS A 70 10.78 22.46 3.09
C LYS A 70 9.73 23.10 4.02
N GLY A 71 9.45 22.41 5.12
CA GLY A 71 8.50 22.87 6.13
C GLY A 71 7.03 22.57 5.80
N GLU A 72 6.75 21.91 4.67
CA GLU A 72 5.41 21.42 4.34
C GLU A 72 5.17 20.03 4.93
N CYS A 73 3.91 19.74 5.26
CA CYS A 73 3.48 18.36 5.49
C CYS A 73 3.39 17.64 4.16
N VAL A 74 4.18 16.58 3.98
CA VAL A 74 4.19 15.75 2.77
C VAL A 74 3.79 14.33 3.13
N HIS A 75 3.14 13.63 2.22
CA HIS A 75 2.98 12.18 2.25
C HIS A 75 2.98 11.63 0.82
N TYR A 76 3.24 10.34 0.71
CA TYR A 76 3.30 9.62 -0.55
C TYR A 76 2.17 8.61 -0.63
N ILE A 77 1.69 8.36 -1.85
CA ILE A 77 0.74 7.29 -2.15
C ILE A 77 1.30 6.52 -3.33
N VAL A 78 1.57 5.23 -3.15
CA VAL A 78 1.93 4.31 -4.25
C VAL A 78 0.64 3.69 -4.76
N LEU A 79 0.35 3.91 -6.04
CA LEU A 79 -0.95 3.65 -6.67
C LEU A 79 -1.09 2.21 -7.22
N GLY A 80 -0.58 1.23 -6.51
CA GLY A 80 -0.65 -0.18 -6.89
C GLY A 80 0.53 -0.64 -7.74
N ASP A 81 0.50 -1.91 -8.10
CA ASP A 81 1.51 -2.59 -8.89
C ASP A 81 2.95 -2.35 -8.38
N LEU A 82 3.13 -2.52 -7.06
CA LEU A 82 4.44 -2.40 -6.44
C LEU A 82 5.42 -3.42 -7.00
N VAL A 83 4.90 -4.60 -7.34
CA VAL A 83 5.63 -5.69 -7.97
C VAL A 83 4.92 -6.12 -9.25
N PHE A 84 5.58 -6.88 -10.12
CA PHE A 84 4.98 -7.43 -11.34
C PHE A 84 4.91 -8.96 -11.26
N ASP A 85 3.85 -9.50 -10.66
CA ASP A 85 3.63 -10.94 -10.41
C ASP A 85 4.81 -11.59 -9.64
N LYS A 86 5.51 -10.82 -8.79
CA LYS A 86 6.72 -11.22 -8.08
C LYS A 86 6.62 -10.91 -6.59
N PRO A 87 5.82 -11.68 -5.85
CA PRO A 87 5.54 -11.40 -4.43
C PRO A 87 6.80 -11.37 -3.54
N GLU A 88 7.89 -11.99 -3.98
CA GLU A 88 9.19 -11.96 -3.32
C GLU A 88 9.82 -10.57 -3.22
N TYR A 89 9.41 -9.62 -4.06
CA TYR A 89 9.93 -8.25 -4.05
C TYR A 89 9.17 -7.29 -3.12
N HIS A 90 8.05 -7.69 -2.52
CA HIS A 90 7.30 -6.80 -1.61
C HIS A 90 8.13 -6.33 -0.41
N GLU A 91 8.95 -7.20 0.19
CA GLU A 91 9.81 -6.80 1.31
C GLU A 91 10.82 -5.74 0.87
N SER A 92 11.52 -5.98 -0.25
CA SER A 92 12.51 -5.03 -0.77
C SER A 92 11.86 -3.72 -1.21
N SER A 93 10.68 -3.76 -1.81
CA SER A 93 9.89 -2.58 -2.16
C SER A 93 9.59 -1.74 -0.92
N LYS A 94 9.08 -2.39 0.13
CA LYS A 94 8.77 -1.76 1.42
C LYS A 94 10.00 -1.12 2.06
N GLU A 95 11.14 -1.83 2.07
CA GLU A 95 12.39 -1.31 2.58
C GLU A 95 12.86 -0.07 1.83
N ILE A 96 12.77 -0.07 0.50
CA ILE A 96 13.18 1.07 -0.33
C ILE A 96 12.26 2.26 -0.07
N PHE A 97 10.95 2.09 -0.10
CA PHE A 97 10.02 3.18 0.20
C PHE A 97 10.15 3.69 1.65
N SER A 98 10.61 2.85 2.57
CA SER A 98 10.90 3.27 3.94
C SER A 98 12.06 4.25 4.08
N MET A 99 12.81 4.49 3.02
CA MET A 99 13.88 5.51 2.98
C MET A 99 13.33 6.95 2.83
N LEU A 100 12.09 7.12 2.39
CA LEU A 100 11.42 8.43 2.30
C LEU A 100 11.19 9.01 3.69
N ASN A 101 11.40 10.32 3.86
CA ASN A 101 11.26 11.01 5.14
C ASN A 101 9.81 11.50 5.42
N ALA A 102 8.81 10.87 4.81
CA ALA A 102 7.41 11.17 5.04
C ALA A 102 6.56 9.88 4.93
N PRO A 103 5.33 9.86 5.47
CA PRO A 103 4.48 8.67 5.41
C PRO A 103 4.22 8.20 3.97
N VAL A 104 4.26 6.89 3.76
CA VAL A 104 3.94 6.23 2.49
C VAL A 104 2.73 5.35 2.68
N TYR A 105 1.67 5.61 1.94
CA TYR A 105 0.46 4.78 1.88
C TYR A 105 0.48 3.97 0.59
N ASN A 106 -0.02 2.76 0.63
CA ASN A 106 0.02 1.86 -0.51
C ASN A 106 -1.41 1.48 -0.93
N VAL A 107 -1.62 1.42 -2.22
CA VAL A 107 -2.81 0.85 -2.85
C VAL A 107 -2.41 -0.52 -3.41
N ILE A 108 -3.30 -1.49 -3.40
CA ILE A 108 -3.07 -2.76 -4.08
C ILE A 108 -3.35 -2.59 -5.58
N GLY A 109 -2.52 -3.19 -6.43
CA GLY A 109 -2.77 -3.30 -7.86
C GLY A 109 -2.93 -4.76 -8.29
N ASN A 110 -3.27 -4.98 -9.54
CA ASN A 110 -3.54 -6.34 -10.03
C ASN A 110 -2.28 -7.24 -10.01
N HIS A 111 -1.09 -6.69 -10.18
CA HIS A 111 0.17 -7.44 -10.15
C HIS A 111 0.70 -7.72 -8.73
N ASP A 112 0.08 -7.15 -7.71
CA ASP A 112 0.44 -7.38 -6.31
C ASP A 112 -0.21 -8.65 -5.74
N HIS A 113 -1.17 -9.25 -6.45
CA HIS A 113 -1.82 -10.50 -6.07
C HIS A 113 -0.93 -11.71 -6.32
N VAL A 114 -1.13 -12.76 -5.53
CA VAL A 114 -0.48 -14.06 -5.74
C VAL A 114 -1.34 -14.90 -6.67
N PHE A 115 -0.80 -15.24 -7.84
CA PHE A 115 -1.52 -15.99 -8.85
C PHE A 115 -1.35 -17.51 -8.70
N ASP A 116 -2.42 -18.21 -8.34
CA ASP A 116 -2.49 -19.67 -8.42
C ASP A 116 -3.33 -20.11 -9.63
N LYS A 117 -2.66 -20.54 -10.68
CA LYS A 117 -3.30 -20.98 -11.94
C LYS A 117 -3.92 -22.37 -11.84
N SER A 118 -3.63 -23.12 -10.79
CA SER A 118 -4.11 -24.51 -10.60
C SER A 118 -5.50 -24.56 -9.97
N GLU A 119 -5.91 -23.50 -9.27
CA GLU A 119 -7.24 -23.44 -8.65
C GLU A 119 -8.33 -23.08 -9.68
N PRO A 120 -9.54 -23.67 -9.57
CA PRO A 120 -10.68 -23.23 -10.36
C PRO A 120 -11.00 -21.75 -10.11
N ALA A 121 -11.47 -21.05 -11.15
CA ALA A 121 -11.88 -19.66 -11.00
C ALA A 121 -13.07 -19.53 -10.05
N MET A 122 -12.89 -18.79 -8.95
CA MET A 122 -13.93 -18.48 -7.96
C MET A 122 -13.60 -17.20 -7.18
N LYS A 123 -14.65 -16.43 -6.88
CA LYS A 123 -14.52 -15.14 -6.16
C LYS A 123 -13.76 -15.25 -4.82
N SER A 124 -13.91 -16.39 -4.11
CA SER A 124 -13.23 -16.61 -2.82
C SER A 124 -11.70 -16.72 -2.92
N ASN A 125 -11.13 -16.83 -4.12
CA ASN A 125 -9.69 -16.86 -4.31
C ASN A 125 -9.03 -15.51 -4.02
N ASP A 126 -9.78 -14.44 -4.13
CA ASP A 126 -9.34 -13.08 -3.84
C ASP A 126 -8.72 -12.94 -2.44
N LEU A 127 -9.41 -13.46 -1.43
CA LEU A 127 -8.92 -13.46 -0.05
C LEU A 127 -7.56 -14.15 0.14
N LYS A 128 -7.22 -15.08 -0.73
CA LYS A 128 -5.92 -15.76 -0.70
C LYS A 128 -4.87 -14.98 -1.51
N ALA A 129 -5.29 -14.44 -2.65
CA ALA A 129 -4.42 -13.78 -3.60
C ALA A 129 -3.77 -12.51 -3.01
N ASP A 130 -4.47 -11.77 -2.19
CA ASP A 130 -3.98 -10.55 -1.53
C ASP A 130 -3.25 -10.78 -0.19
N THR A 131 -3.11 -12.06 0.24
CA THR A 131 -2.51 -12.42 1.53
C THR A 131 -1.07 -11.90 1.69
N VAL A 132 -0.26 -11.96 0.63
CA VAL A 132 1.12 -11.49 0.68
C VAL A 132 1.17 -9.98 0.78
N TYR A 133 0.38 -9.27 -0.02
CA TYR A 133 0.25 -7.82 0.08
C TYR A 133 -0.17 -7.40 1.50
N LYS A 134 -1.24 -8.00 2.04
CA LYS A 134 -1.73 -7.72 3.40
C LYS A 134 -0.67 -7.90 4.49
N ARG A 135 0.20 -8.89 4.34
CA ARG A 135 1.30 -9.13 5.29
C ARG A 135 2.31 -7.98 5.33
N HIS A 136 2.58 -7.35 4.18
CA HIS A 136 3.57 -6.27 4.08
C HIS A 136 2.97 -4.88 4.33
N TYR A 137 1.75 -4.63 3.86
CA TYR A 137 1.17 -3.29 3.81
C TYR A 137 -0.12 -3.12 4.61
N GLY A 138 -0.78 -4.20 5.02
CA GLY A 138 -2.02 -4.17 5.77
C GLY A 138 -3.26 -4.32 4.89
N PRO A 139 -4.40 -3.76 5.30
CA PRO A 139 -5.66 -3.91 4.56
C PRO A 139 -5.55 -3.37 3.14
N THR A 140 -6.28 -4.02 2.21
CA THR A 140 -6.30 -3.62 0.80
C THR A 140 -7.13 -2.37 0.57
N TYR A 141 -8.15 -2.13 1.41
CA TYR A 141 -8.92 -0.89 1.42
C TYR A 141 -8.97 -0.28 2.82
N TYR A 142 -8.92 1.03 2.88
CA TYR A 142 -8.89 1.79 4.14
C TYR A 142 -9.08 3.29 3.88
N SER A 143 -9.22 4.05 4.96
CA SER A 143 -9.24 5.52 4.86
C SER A 143 -8.38 6.17 5.93
N TYR A 144 -7.98 7.40 5.67
CA TYR A 144 -7.26 8.23 6.63
C TYR A 144 -7.54 9.71 6.40
N ASN A 145 -7.33 10.50 7.44
CA ASN A 145 -7.46 11.95 7.37
C ASN A 145 -6.08 12.61 7.31
N ARG A 146 -5.97 13.64 6.48
CA ARG A 146 -4.83 14.55 6.48
C ARG A 146 -5.35 15.97 6.40
N GLY A 147 -5.16 16.72 7.45
CA GLY A 147 -5.76 18.05 7.58
C GLY A 147 -7.27 18.04 7.40
N LYS A 148 -7.76 18.69 6.37
CA LYS A 148 -9.20 18.77 6.03
C LYS A 148 -9.62 17.78 4.95
N VAL A 149 -8.72 16.93 4.47
CA VAL A 149 -8.98 15.96 3.41
C VAL A 149 -9.16 14.58 4.01
N HIS A 150 -10.21 13.91 3.61
CA HIS A 150 -10.45 12.50 3.88
C HIS A 150 -10.05 11.70 2.64
N TYR A 151 -9.03 10.86 2.79
CA TYR A 151 -8.54 9.96 1.75
C TYR A 151 -9.19 8.60 1.91
N VAL A 152 -9.70 8.06 0.82
CA VAL A 152 -10.26 6.71 0.73
C VAL A 152 -9.44 5.93 -0.28
N VAL A 153 -8.89 4.81 0.16
CA VAL A 153 -8.19 3.84 -0.66
C VAL A 153 -9.14 2.68 -0.87
N LEU A 154 -9.37 2.32 -2.12
CA LEU A 154 -10.23 1.20 -2.51
C LEU A 154 -9.38 0.10 -3.14
N ASP A 155 -9.86 -1.13 -3.01
CA ASP A 155 -9.42 -2.28 -3.74
C ASP A 155 -10.42 -2.53 -4.87
N ASP A 156 -10.02 -2.24 -6.09
CA ASP A 156 -10.87 -2.34 -7.27
C ASP A 156 -10.53 -3.57 -8.16
N VAL A 157 -9.77 -4.50 -7.61
CA VAL A 157 -9.37 -5.72 -8.30
C VAL A 157 -9.78 -6.96 -7.53
N GLU A 158 -10.69 -7.75 -8.08
CA GLU A 158 -11.02 -9.09 -7.55
C GLU A 158 -10.27 -10.17 -8.33
N TYR A 159 -9.44 -10.97 -7.65
CA TYR A 159 -8.76 -12.10 -8.26
C TYR A 159 -9.60 -13.38 -8.23
N TRP A 160 -10.00 -13.87 -9.38
CA TRP A 160 -10.81 -15.09 -9.49
C TRP A 160 -10.00 -16.35 -9.82
N GLY A 161 -8.81 -16.19 -10.39
CA GLY A 161 -7.96 -17.34 -10.77
C GLY A 161 -8.47 -18.12 -11.97
N GLY A 162 -7.99 -19.37 -12.10
CA GLY A 162 -8.34 -20.26 -13.18
C GLY A 162 -7.60 -19.98 -14.49
N SER A 163 -8.08 -20.60 -15.58
CA SER A 163 -7.47 -20.49 -16.92
C SER A 163 -7.98 -19.29 -17.74
N GLY A 164 -9.05 -18.61 -17.28
CA GLY A 164 -9.63 -17.41 -17.89
C GLY A 164 -9.03 -16.12 -17.36
N PRO A 165 -9.78 -15.00 -17.36
CA PRO A 165 -9.35 -13.77 -16.72
C PRO A 165 -8.99 -14.02 -15.26
N LYS A 166 -7.78 -13.68 -14.87
CA LYS A 166 -7.27 -13.92 -13.51
C LYS A 166 -7.94 -12.99 -12.48
N TYR A 167 -8.39 -11.84 -12.93
CA TYR A 167 -9.01 -10.81 -12.11
C TYR A 167 -10.11 -10.10 -12.90
N VAL A 168 -10.98 -9.40 -12.18
CA VAL A 168 -12.00 -8.50 -12.72
C VAL A 168 -11.90 -7.17 -12.01
N ASP A 169 -12.19 -6.10 -12.73
CA ASP A 169 -12.24 -4.75 -12.18
C ASP A 169 -13.57 -4.59 -11.45
N ALA A 170 -13.53 -4.63 -10.13
CA ALA A 170 -14.72 -4.54 -9.29
C ALA A 170 -14.40 -3.99 -7.90
N VAL A 171 -15.29 -3.16 -7.39
CA VAL A 171 -15.29 -2.77 -5.97
C VAL A 171 -16.37 -3.61 -5.28
N SER A 172 -16.01 -4.28 -4.18
CA SER A 172 -16.93 -5.16 -3.48
C SER A 172 -18.09 -4.42 -2.82
N ASP A 173 -19.22 -5.13 -2.63
CA ASP A 173 -20.38 -4.57 -1.93
C ASP A 173 -20.05 -4.16 -0.49
N GLU A 174 -19.10 -4.84 0.16
CA GLU A 174 -18.61 -4.50 1.48
C GLU A 174 -17.90 -3.14 1.50
N GLN A 175 -17.09 -2.85 0.48
CA GLN A 175 -16.42 -1.56 0.34
C GLN A 175 -17.42 -0.43 0.04
N ILE A 176 -18.46 -0.73 -0.75
CA ILE A 176 -19.52 0.26 -1.08
C ILE A 176 -20.36 0.58 0.16
N ALA A 177 -20.60 -0.41 1.03
CA ALA A 177 -21.37 -0.24 2.25
C ALA A 177 -20.58 0.39 3.40
N TRP A 178 -19.27 0.32 3.35
CA TRP A 178 -18.34 0.84 4.36
C TRP A 178 -18.16 2.35 4.24
#